data_5a1242c125bdf54026ba5a45c6e459e2
#
_entry.id   5a1242c125bdf54026ba5a45c6e459e2
#
_cell.length_a   1.000
_cell.length_b   1.000
_cell.length_c   1.000
_cell.angle_alpha   90.00
_cell.angle_beta   90.00
_cell.angle_gamma   90.00
#
_symmetry.space_group_name_H-M   'P 1'
#
loop_
_entity.id
_entity.type
_entity.pdbx_description
1 polymer ?
#
loop_
_entity_poly.entity_id
_entity_poly.type
_entity_poly.pdbx_seq_one_letter_code
_entity_poly.pdbx_strand_id
1 'polypeptide(L)'
;RNHEKAEQPLFQRKFIPARLKDNPYLTLDGEYEAMLYSLPEVERKRLLSGDWDVAEGAAFTEFNRLVHVIDPIELPYNWIRIRSCDYGYAAPSCVLWAAIDWDNNLWIYRELYQKGLTGEALAEYILHLEANDPPIYMGVLDKSCWNKTGHGLSVAESMIRKGVRWIPSNSDRMNGKIEVHRRLMLDDYGSPRIKFFNTCTNIVRTLPTIPLSKTNSEDVDTKAEDHAYDSLRYMLMTRQSMKGNLHNLGFRHKDNYEVQDSTFGY
;
A
#
# COMPACT_ATOMS: atom_id res chain seq x y z
N ARG A 1 -11.10 2.63 -50.06
CA ARG A 1 -9.67 2.77 -49.70
C ARG A 1 -9.60 2.67 -48.19
N ASN A 2 -9.22 1.47 -47.68
CA ASN A 2 -8.97 1.21 -46.26
C ASN A 2 -7.61 1.84 -45.92
N HIS A 3 -7.60 2.81 -45.02
CA HIS A 3 -6.38 3.26 -44.37
C HIS A 3 -6.08 2.31 -43.18
N GLU A 4 -5.17 1.36 -43.41
CA GLU A 4 -4.52 0.65 -42.32
C GLU A 4 -3.79 1.68 -41.48
N LYS A 5 -4.21 1.82 -40.21
CA LYS A 5 -3.43 2.52 -39.20
C LYS A 5 -2.21 1.66 -38.91
N ALA A 6 -1.04 2.12 -39.32
CA ALA A 6 0.22 1.54 -38.90
C ALA A 6 0.30 1.54 -37.37
N GLU A 7 0.36 0.36 -36.75
CA GLU A 7 0.64 0.21 -35.34
C GLU A 7 2.01 0.83 -35.05
N GLN A 8 2.03 1.86 -34.20
CA GLN A 8 3.28 2.41 -33.74
C GLN A 8 3.99 1.35 -32.87
N PRO A 9 5.30 1.13 -33.04
CA PRO A 9 6.03 0.17 -32.23
C PRO A 9 5.93 0.57 -30.74
N LEU A 10 5.47 -0.34 -29.91
CA LEU A 10 5.45 -0.21 -28.47
C LEU A 10 6.89 -0.10 -27.97
N PHE A 11 7.33 1.11 -27.65
CA PHE A 11 8.62 1.32 -26.99
C PHE A 11 8.55 0.76 -25.57
N GLN A 12 9.17 -0.36 -25.33
CA GLN A 12 9.34 -0.88 -23.98
C GLN A 12 10.58 -0.20 -23.34
N ARG A 13 10.35 0.46 -22.20
CA ARG A 13 11.43 0.96 -21.36
C ARG A 13 11.64 -0.06 -20.23
N LYS A 14 12.87 -0.56 -20.12
CA LYS A 14 13.26 -1.43 -19.01
C LYS A 14 14.16 -0.64 -18.09
N PHE A 15 13.77 -0.49 -16.83
CA PHE A 15 14.63 0.02 -15.78
C PHE A 15 15.54 -1.10 -15.29
N ILE A 16 16.84 -0.87 -15.29
CA ILE A 16 17.83 -1.79 -14.73
C ILE A 16 18.44 -1.09 -13.54
N PRO A 17 18.12 -1.49 -12.30
CA PRO A 17 18.68 -0.88 -11.11
C PRO A 17 20.18 -1.17 -11.02
N ALA A 18 20.98 -0.14 -10.71
CA ALA A 18 22.40 -0.25 -10.41
C ALA A 18 22.65 0.50 -9.09
N ARG A 19 23.39 -0.12 -8.19
CA ARG A 19 23.80 0.45 -6.90
C ARG A 19 25.27 0.73 -6.89
N LEU A 20 25.73 1.66 -6.06
CA LEU A 20 27.16 1.91 -5.89
C LEU A 20 27.94 0.62 -5.59
N LYS A 21 27.41 -0.22 -4.71
CA LYS A 21 28.02 -1.50 -4.31
C LYS A 21 28.15 -2.54 -5.44
N ASP A 22 27.42 -2.34 -6.55
CA ASP A 22 27.49 -3.23 -7.70
C ASP A 22 28.73 -2.91 -8.57
N ASN A 23 29.41 -1.79 -8.27
CA ASN A 23 30.65 -1.38 -8.92
C ASN A 23 31.83 -1.40 -7.92
N PRO A 24 32.62 -2.49 -7.90
CA PRO A 24 33.71 -2.64 -6.95
C PRO A 24 34.81 -1.56 -7.08
N TYR A 25 34.95 -0.95 -8.24
CA TYR A 25 35.98 0.11 -8.45
C TYR A 25 35.63 1.40 -7.73
N LEU A 26 34.36 1.69 -7.45
CA LEU A 26 33.93 2.91 -6.75
C LEU A 26 33.83 2.72 -5.23
N THR A 27 33.97 1.47 -4.76
CA THR A 27 33.86 1.14 -3.32
C THR A 27 35.20 0.83 -2.67
N LEU A 28 36.30 0.79 -3.46
CA LEU A 28 37.60 0.34 -2.97
C LEU A 28 38.26 1.25 -1.94
N ASP A 29 38.05 2.55 -2.04
CA ASP A 29 38.71 3.57 -1.17
C ASP A 29 37.73 4.30 -0.25
N GLY A 30 36.42 4.16 -0.48
CA GLY A 30 35.35 4.82 0.30
C GLY A 30 35.25 6.34 0.07
N GLU A 31 36.15 6.98 -0.67
CA GLU A 31 36.10 8.43 -0.87
C GLU A 31 34.85 8.85 -1.66
N TYR A 32 34.50 8.09 -2.69
CA TYR A 32 33.32 8.35 -3.49
C TYR A 32 32.03 8.16 -2.66
N GLU A 33 31.98 7.15 -1.82
CA GLU A 33 30.85 6.91 -0.90
C GLU A 33 30.73 8.07 0.11
N ALA A 34 31.84 8.52 0.70
CA ALA A 34 31.86 9.65 1.61
C ALA A 34 31.38 10.95 0.95
N MET A 35 31.76 11.19 -0.31
CA MET A 35 31.26 12.31 -1.10
C MET A 35 29.74 12.23 -1.29
N LEU A 36 29.19 11.04 -1.58
CA LEU A 36 27.75 10.85 -1.75
C LEU A 36 26.99 11.09 -0.44
N TYR A 37 27.58 10.80 0.73
CA TYR A 37 26.95 11.11 2.02
C TYR A 37 26.81 12.62 2.29
N SER A 38 27.60 13.48 1.62
CA SER A 38 27.47 14.93 1.73
C SER A 38 26.33 15.52 0.88
N LEU A 39 25.75 14.74 -0.03
CA LEU A 39 24.66 15.18 -0.90
C LEU A 39 23.32 15.25 -0.13
N PRO A 40 22.36 16.07 -0.60
CA PRO A 40 20.99 16.04 -0.13
C PRO A 40 20.41 14.62 -0.17
N GLU A 41 19.51 14.32 0.77
CA GLU A 41 18.99 12.96 1.00
C GLU A 41 18.45 12.29 -0.28
N VAL A 42 17.71 13.03 -1.10
CA VAL A 42 17.10 12.52 -2.34
C VAL A 42 18.18 12.14 -3.36
N GLU A 43 19.17 13.00 -3.57
CA GLU A 43 20.27 12.74 -4.49
C GLU A 43 21.14 11.59 -3.99
N ARG A 44 21.40 11.56 -2.69
CA ARG A 44 22.13 10.46 -2.05
C ARG A 44 21.44 9.12 -2.25
N LYS A 45 20.11 9.02 -2.03
CA LYS A 45 19.35 7.80 -2.26
C LYS A 45 19.38 7.35 -3.72
N ARG A 46 19.25 8.29 -4.65
CA ARG A 46 19.34 8.00 -6.09
C ARG A 46 20.68 7.38 -6.46
N LEU A 47 21.78 7.96 -6.00
CA LEU A 47 23.13 7.56 -6.39
C LEU A 47 23.67 6.37 -5.60
N LEU A 48 23.43 6.28 -4.27
CA LEU A 48 23.87 5.16 -3.44
C LEU A 48 23.05 3.89 -3.67
N SER A 49 21.74 4.04 -3.69
CA SER A 49 20.82 2.91 -3.68
C SER A 49 20.19 2.61 -5.04
N GLY A 50 20.45 3.47 -6.05
CA GLY A 50 19.79 3.37 -7.34
C GLY A 50 18.27 3.63 -7.24
N ASP A 51 17.84 4.33 -6.21
CA ASP A 51 16.43 4.63 -5.94
C ASP A 51 16.05 5.94 -6.65
N TRP A 52 15.56 5.79 -7.87
CA TRP A 52 15.13 6.90 -8.72
C TRP A 52 13.66 7.27 -8.52
N ASP A 53 12.94 6.52 -7.70
CA ASP A 53 11.52 6.80 -7.38
C ASP A 53 11.38 7.91 -6.33
N VAL A 54 12.44 8.26 -5.61
CA VAL A 54 12.41 9.33 -4.59
C VAL A 54 12.31 10.69 -5.27
N ALA A 55 11.19 11.38 -5.04
CA ALA A 55 10.96 12.75 -5.49
C ALA A 55 11.34 13.74 -4.39
N GLU A 56 11.88 14.91 -4.78
CA GLU A 56 12.12 16.00 -3.84
C GLU A 56 10.79 16.49 -3.26
N GLY A 57 10.72 16.59 -1.93
CA GLY A 57 9.48 16.95 -1.23
C GLY A 57 8.44 15.83 -1.15
N ALA A 58 8.80 14.58 -1.48
CA ALA A 58 7.91 13.43 -1.30
C ALA A 58 7.59 13.20 0.17
N ALA A 59 6.35 12.78 0.45
CA ALA A 59 5.88 12.54 1.80
C ALA A 59 6.44 11.25 2.40
N PHE A 60 6.76 10.24 1.59
CA PHE A 60 7.17 8.90 2.05
C PHE A 60 8.55 8.52 1.50
N THR A 61 9.58 9.13 2.07
CA THR A 61 10.97 8.93 1.65
C THR A 61 11.53 7.56 2.07
N GLU A 62 10.85 6.84 2.96
CA GLU A 62 11.19 5.48 3.38
C GLU A 62 10.84 4.42 2.34
N PHE A 63 9.91 4.75 1.42
CA PHE A 63 9.55 3.81 0.37
C PHE A 63 10.78 3.52 -0.51
N ASN A 64 11.07 2.25 -0.68
CA ASN A 64 12.14 1.77 -1.56
C ASN A 64 11.60 0.58 -2.36
N ARG A 65 11.53 0.72 -3.67
CA ARG A 65 10.99 -0.31 -4.56
C ARG A 65 11.67 -1.68 -4.40
N LEU A 66 12.98 -1.69 -4.16
CA LEU A 66 13.75 -2.92 -4.03
C LEU A 66 13.44 -3.72 -2.75
N VAL A 67 12.80 -3.08 -1.78
CA VAL A 67 12.49 -3.68 -0.48
C VAL A 67 10.99 -3.89 -0.31
N HIS A 68 10.19 -2.91 -0.74
CA HIS A 68 8.75 -2.90 -0.51
C HIS A 68 7.95 -3.57 -1.63
N VAL A 69 8.52 -3.67 -2.85
CA VAL A 69 7.81 -4.24 -4.00
C VAL A 69 8.36 -5.62 -4.31
N ILE A 70 7.47 -6.58 -4.42
CA ILE A 70 7.80 -7.98 -4.70
C ILE A 70 6.97 -8.52 -5.85
N ASP A 71 7.45 -9.57 -6.48
CA ASP A 71 6.64 -10.34 -7.41
C ASP A 71 5.48 -11.04 -6.67
N PRO A 72 4.34 -11.28 -7.32
CA PRO A 72 3.24 -12.01 -6.72
C PRO A 72 3.66 -13.39 -6.22
N ILE A 73 3.28 -13.69 -4.98
CA ILE A 73 3.47 -15.00 -4.38
C ILE A 73 2.10 -15.59 -4.03
N GLU A 74 2.02 -16.91 -3.88
CA GLU A 74 0.84 -17.55 -3.33
C GLU A 74 0.73 -17.21 -1.84
N LEU A 75 -0.38 -16.56 -1.48
CA LEU A 75 -0.64 -16.15 -0.10
C LEU A 75 -1.39 -17.26 0.64
N PRO A 76 -0.94 -17.68 1.84
CA PRO A 76 -1.61 -18.70 2.63
C PRO A 76 -3.11 -18.41 2.81
N TYR A 77 -3.95 -19.44 2.64
CA TYR A 77 -5.41 -19.30 2.71
C TYR A 77 -5.87 -18.77 4.08
N ASN A 78 -5.18 -19.13 5.13
CA ASN A 78 -5.50 -18.78 6.53
C ASN A 78 -5.01 -17.39 6.97
N TRP A 79 -4.36 -16.62 6.10
CA TRP A 79 -4.08 -15.22 6.37
C TRP A 79 -5.35 -14.39 6.24
N ILE A 80 -5.54 -13.44 7.13
CA ILE A 80 -6.72 -12.56 7.12
C ILE A 80 -6.71 -11.70 5.87
N ARG A 81 -7.84 -11.66 5.15
CA ARG A 81 -8.02 -10.78 3.99
C ARG A 81 -8.85 -9.56 4.39
N ILE A 82 -8.36 -8.41 4.00
CA ILE A 82 -9.05 -7.12 4.17
C ILE A 82 -9.01 -6.34 2.87
N ARG A 83 -9.94 -5.40 2.71
CA ARG A 83 -9.90 -4.44 1.60
C ARG A 83 -10.22 -3.03 2.08
N SER A 84 -9.83 -2.04 1.26
CA SER A 84 -10.21 -0.65 1.44
C SER A 84 -10.56 -0.01 0.11
N CYS A 85 -11.32 1.07 0.15
CA CYS A 85 -11.70 1.81 -1.05
C CYS A 85 -11.71 3.31 -0.77
N ASP A 86 -10.98 4.05 -1.59
CA ASP A 86 -11.21 5.46 -1.85
C ASP A 86 -12.07 5.58 -3.11
N TYR A 87 -13.32 6.05 -2.95
CA TYR A 87 -14.28 6.08 -4.05
C TYR A 87 -14.26 7.43 -4.76
N GLY A 88 -14.13 7.38 -6.07
CA GLY A 88 -14.33 8.51 -6.98
C GLY A 88 -15.11 8.10 -8.21
N TYR A 89 -15.92 8.99 -8.77
CA TYR A 89 -16.58 8.79 -10.05
C TYR A 89 -15.82 9.53 -11.17
N ALA A 90 -15.67 10.84 -11.05
CA ALA A 90 -14.85 11.64 -11.96
C ALA A 90 -13.35 11.45 -11.74
N ALA A 91 -12.95 11.31 -10.47
CA ALA A 91 -11.65 10.82 -10.06
C ALA A 91 -11.61 9.28 -10.05
N PRO A 92 -10.43 8.65 -10.05
CA PRO A 92 -10.35 7.19 -9.93
C PRO A 92 -10.90 6.69 -8.60
N SER A 93 -11.67 5.61 -8.62
CA SER A 93 -11.84 4.77 -7.43
C SER A 93 -10.59 3.91 -7.29
N CYS A 94 -10.03 3.85 -6.08
CA CYS A 94 -8.94 2.95 -5.76
C CYS A 94 -9.41 1.93 -4.72
N VAL A 95 -9.43 0.65 -5.09
CA VAL A 95 -9.65 -0.45 -4.15
C VAL A 95 -8.35 -1.20 -3.98
N LEU A 96 -7.92 -1.38 -2.72
CA LEU A 96 -6.76 -2.17 -2.35
C LEU A 96 -7.19 -3.39 -1.54
N TRP A 97 -6.59 -4.54 -1.83
CA TRP A 97 -6.74 -5.77 -1.04
C TRP A 97 -5.42 -6.10 -0.37
N ALA A 98 -5.52 -6.45 0.90
CA ALA A 98 -4.37 -6.85 1.69
C ALA A 98 -4.60 -8.20 2.39
N ALA A 99 -3.52 -8.95 2.51
CA ALA A 99 -3.41 -10.07 3.43
C ALA A 99 -2.59 -9.66 4.65
N ILE A 100 -2.92 -10.22 5.80
CA ILE A 100 -2.23 -9.99 7.07
C ILE A 100 -1.62 -11.32 7.49
N ASP A 101 -0.30 -11.35 7.63
CA ASP A 101 0.40 -12.52 8.14
C ASP A 101 0.38 -12.60 9.69
N TRP A 102 0.97 -13.66 10.23
CA TRP A 102 0.99 -13.92 11.67
C TRP A 102 1.82 -12.90 12.46
N ASP A 103 2.81 -12.27 11.82
CA ASP A 103 3.66 -11.22 12.40
C ASP A 103 3.04 -9.82 12.24
N ASN A 104 1.79 -9.76 11.75
CA ASN A 104 1.06 -8.51 11.57
C ASN A 104 1.62 -7.64 10.44
N ASN A 105 2.36 -8.21 9.48
CA ASN A 105 2.76 -7.49 8.27
C ASN A 105 1.62 -7.49 7.25
N LEU A 106 1.57 -6.45 6.44
CA LEU A 106 0.59 -6.31 5.37
C LEU A 106 1.22 -6.67 4.03
N TRP A 107 0.44 -7.38 3.22
CA TRP A 107 0.78 -7.76 1.86
C TRP A 107 -0.31 -7.23 0.95
N ILE A 108 -0.07 -6.08 0.29
CA ILE A 108 -1.00 -5.50 -0.68
C ILE A 108 -0.86 -6.31 -1.96
N TYR A 109 -1.84 -7.18 -2.22
CA TYR A 109 -1.72 -8.20 -3.26
C TYR A 109 -2.57 -7.93 -4.50
N ARG A 110 -3.54 -7.00 -4.41
CA ARG A 110 -4.42 -6.65 -5.53
C ARG A 110 -4.83 -5.19 -5.45
N GLU A 111 -4.96 -4.57 -6.61
CA GLU A 111 -5.42 -3.20 -6.80
C GLU A 111 -6.46 -3.15 -7.92
N LEU A 112 -7.52 -2.38 -7.72
CA LEU A 112 -8.41 -1.89 -8.76
C LEU A 112 -8.36 -0.38 -8.77
N TYR A 113 -8.02 0.22 -9.91
CA TYR A 113 -7.86 1.66 -10.05
C TYR A 113 -8.57 2.12 -11.32
N GLN A 114 -9.79 2.68 -11.19
CA GLN A 114 -10.62 2.98 -12.34
C GLN A 114 -11.56 4.16 -12.12
N LYS A 115 -11.79 4.96 -13.17
CA LYS A 115 -12.76 6.07 -13.22
C LYS A 115 -14.09 5.61 -13.78
N GLY A 116 -15.14 6.41 -13.49
CA GLY A 116 -16.44 6.29 -14.17
C GLY A 116 -17.31 5.14 -13.70
N LEU A 117 -16.96 4.48 -12.60
CA LEU A 117 -17.78 3.41 -12.02
C LEU A 117 -18.78 3.98 -11.01
N THR A 118 -20.06 3.68 -11.19
CA THR A 118 -21.05 3.90 -10.13
C THR A 118 -20.77 2.97 -8.95
N GLY A 119 -21.32 3.26 -7.76
CA GLY A 119 -21.16 2.36 -6.61
C GLY A 119 -21.58 0.94 -6.90
N GLU A 120 -22.72 0.74 -7.63
CA GLU A 120 -23.20 -0.59 -8.01
C GLU A 120 -22.24 -1.30 -8.97
N ALA A 121 -21.74 -0.61 -10.01
CA ALA A 121 -20.80 -1.20 -10.95
C ALA A 121 -19.47 -1.56 -10.27
N LEU A 122 -18.95 -0.69 -9.39
CA LEU A 122 -17.75 -0.98 -8.62
C LEU A 122 -17.95 -2.20 -7.70
N ALA A 123 -19.13 -2.31 -7.06
CA ALA A 123 -19.46 -3.46 -6.23
C ALA A 123 -19.47 -4.77 -7.03
N GLU A 124 -20.00 -4.77 -8.25
CA GLU A 124 -20.00 -5.93 -9.14
C GLU A 124 -18.58 -6.35 -9.53
N TYR A 125 -17.70 -5.38 -9.84
CA TYR A 125 -16.27 -5.66 -10.09
C TYR A 125 -15.58 -6.26 -8.87
N ILE A 126 -15.83 -5.71 -7.68
CA ILE A 126 -15.25 -6.22 -6.43
C ILE A 126 -15.67 -7.68 -6.21
N LEU A 127 -16.96 -7.97 -6.31
CA LEU A 127 -17.48 -9.34 -6.14
C LEU A 127 -16.90 -10.31 -7.16
N HIS A 128 -16.74 -9.88 -8.40
CA HIS A 128 -16.12 -10.70 -9.45
C HIS A 128 -14.65 -11.02 -9.11
N LEU A 129 -13.89 -10.02 -8.65
CA LEU A 129 -12.49 -10.18 -8.29
C LEU A 129 -12.29 -11.04 -7.04
N GLU A 130 -13.28 -11.08 -6.14
CA GLU A 130 -13.27 -11.84 -4.89
C GLU A 130 -13.87 -13.25 -5.02
N ALA A 131 -14.39 -13.62 -6.18
CA ALA A 131 -15.18 -14.85 -6.36
C ALA A 131 -14.44 -16.14 -5.94
N ASN A 132 -13.13 -16.17 -6.06
CA ASN A 132 -12.28 -17.32 -5.71
C ASN A 132 -11.34 -17.02 -4.53
N ASP A 133 -11.48 -15.88 -3.87
CA ASP A 133 -10.64 -15.51 -2.74
C ASP A 133 -11.15 -16.11 -1.42
N PRO A 134 -10.28 -16.23 -0.41
CA PRO A 134 -10.73 -16.41 0.96
C PRO A 134 -11.67 -15.28 1.38
N PRO A 135 -12.61 -15.53 2.32
CA PRO A 135 -13.56 -14.51 2.76
C PRO A 135 -12.85 -13.23 3.23
N ILE A 136 -13.36 -12.08 2.76
CA ILE A 136 -12.88 -10.78 3.23
C ILE A 136 -13.43 -10.52 4.63
N TYR A 137 -12.53 -10.45 5.59
CA TYR A 137 -12.86 -10.21 7.00
C TYR A 137 -13.41 -8.80 7.22
N MET A 138 -12.82 -7.79 6.58
CA MET A 138 -13.16 -6.38 6.75
C MET A 138 -13.01 -5.64 5.42
N GLY A 139 -14.02 -4.83 5.09
CA GLY A 139 -13.96 -3.85 4.00
C GLY A 139 -14.13 -2.44 4.56
N VAL A 140 -13.22 -1.53 4.22
CA VAL A 140 -13.24 -0.12 4.67
C VAL A 140 -13.47 0.78 3.47
N LEU A 141 -14.47 1.66 3.55
CA LEU A 141 -14.80 2.61 2.50
C LEU A 141 -14.70 4.04 3.02
N ASP A 142 -14.32 4.99 2.17
CA ASP A 142 -14.33 6.40 2.51
C ASP A 142 -15.65 6.80 3.19
N LYS A 143 -15.55 7.42 4.35
CA LYS A 143 -16.69 7.84 5.17
C LYS A 143 -17.66 8.74 4.41
N SER A 144 -17.19 9.56 3.47
CA SER A 144 -18.03 10.44 2.65
C SER A 144 -19.07 9.68 1.83
N CYS A 145 -18.82 8.42 1.51
CA CYS A 145 -19.73 7.55 0.73
C CYS A 145 -21.05 7.22 1.43
N TRP A 146 -21.16 7.47 2.74
CA TRP A 146 -22.45 7.35 3.47
C TRP A 146 -23.31 8.61 3.40
N ASN A 147 -22.75 9.73 2.91
CA ASN A 147 -23.52 10.95 2.72
C ASN A 147 -24.56 10.77 1.61
N LYS A 148 -25.81 11.11 1.90
CA LYS A 148 -26.88 11.06 0.92
C LYS A 148 -26.95 12.35 0.11
N THR A 149 -26.92 12.22 -1.20
CA THR A 149 -27.17 13.33 -2.13
C THR A 149 -28.59 13.15 -2.69
N GLY A 150 -29.59 13.79 -2.04
CA GLY A 150 -30.99 13.68 -2.46
C GLY A 150 -31.75 12.51 -1.81
N HIS A 151 -32.78 11.99 -2.50
CA HIS A 151 -33.71 10.97 -1.98
C HIS A 151 -33.26 9.52 -2.25
N GLY A 152 -32.12 9.31 -2.91
CA GLY A 152 -31.61 7.98 -3.28
C GLY A 152 -30.76 7.31 -2.18
N LEU A 153 -30.25 6.12 -2.52
CA LEU A 153 -29.25 5.44 -1.71
C LEU A 153 -27.93 6.20 -1.76
N SER A 154 -27.19 6.22 -0.66
CA SER A 154 -25.79 6.64 -0.67
C SER A 154 -24.94 5.65 -1.48
N VAL A 155 -23.72 6.04 -1.87
CA VAL A 155 -22.78 5.16 -2.56
C VAL A 155 -22.53 3.90 -1.75
N ALA A 156 -22.30 4.04 -0.44
CA ALA A 156 -22.10 2.90 0.47
C ALA A 156 -23.31 1.98 0.51
N GLU A 157 -24.53 2.53 0.67
CA GLU A 157 -25.77 1.76 0.68
C GLU A 157 -26.00 0.99 -0.63
N SER A 158 -25.68 1.59 -1.78
CA SER A 158 -25.80 0.95 -3.09
C SER A 158 -24.86 -0.25 -3.23
N MET A 159 -23.60 -0.10 -2.79
CA MET A 159 -22.62 -1.19 -2.77
C MET A 159 -23.02 -2.32 -1.81
N ILE A 160 -23.49 -1.97 -0.60
CA ILE A 160 -23.94 -2.94 0.41
C ILE A 160 -25.14 -3.73 -0.12
N ARG A 161 -26.07 -3.08 -0.81
CA ARG A 161 -27.21 -3.74 -1.45
C ARG A 161 -26.80 -4.76 -2.51
N LYS A 162 -25.67 -4.54 -3.19
CA LYS A 162 -25.07 -5.51 -4.13
C LYS A 162 -24.34 -6.66 -3.44
N GLY A 163 -24.16 -6.61 -2.13
CA GLY A 163 -23.54 -7.68 -1.33
C GLY A 163 -22.12 -7.39 -0.86
N VAL A 164 -21.55 -6.24 -1.20
CA VAL A 164 -20.22 -5.83 -0.72
C VAL A 164 -20.33 -5.19 0.66
N ARG A 165 -19.72 -5.80 1.67
CA ARG A 165 -19.76 -5.29 3.04
C ARG A 165 -18.71 -4.21 3.24
N TRP A 166 -19.14 -3.06 3.81
CA TRP A 166 -18.28 -1.93 4.10
C TRP A 166 -18.52 -1.40 5.52
N ILE A 167 -17.45 -0.92 6.13
CA ILE A 167 -17.51 -0.04 7.31
C ILE A 167 -16.91 1.31 6.95
N PRO A 168 -17.36 2.42 7.60
CA PRO A 168 -16.80 3.73 7.33
C PRO A 168 -15.35 3.84 7.80
N SER A 169 -14.55 4.54 7.00
CA SER A 169 -13.14 4.80 7.32
C SER A 169 -13.00 5.76 8.51
N ASN A 170 -11.87 5.61 9.22
CA ASN A 170 -11.39 6.66 10.09
C ASN A 170 -10.71 7.74 9.23
N SER A 171 -11.18 8.98 9.33
CA SER A 171 -10.72 10.11 8.53
C SER A 171 -9.53 10.87 9.12
N ASP A 172 -8.93 10.41 10.21
CA ASP A 172 -7.75 11.04 10.83
C ASP A 172 -6.53 10.93 9.91
N ARG A 173 -6.23 12.03 9.20
CA ARG A 173 -5.18 12.09 8.19
C ARG A 173 -3.79 12.04 8.81
N MET A 174 -3.60 12.72 9.94
CA MET A 174 -2.30 12.84 10.60
C MET A 174 -1.82 11.49 11.14
N ASN A 175 -2.64 10.85 11.97
CA ASN A 175 -2.33 9.54 12.50
C ASN A 175 -2.24 8.49 11.38
N GLY A 176 -3.03 8.65 10.32
CA GLY A 176 -2.97 7.78 9.15
C GLY A 176 -1.65 7.89 8.41
N LYS A 177 -1.11 9.10 8.21
CA LYS A 177 0.20 9.30 7.61
C LYS A 177 1.30 8.69 8.47
N ILE A 178 1.27 8.92 9.79
CA ILE A 178 2.23 8.32 10.73
C ILE A 178 2.22 6.79 10.65
N GLU A 179 1.04 6.18 10.53
CA GLU A 179 0.95 4.72 10.42
C GLU A 179 1.52 4.21 9.08
N VAL A 180 1.35 4.94 7.97
CA VAL A 180 1.99 4.59 6.70
C VAL A 180 3.51 4.64 6.84
N HIS A 181 4.07 5.71 7.42
CA HIS A 181 5.51 5.81 7.71
C HIS A 181 6.00 4.62 8.52
N ARG A 182 5.31 4.31 9.64
CA ARG A 182 5.67 3.19 10.51
C ARG A 182 5.71 1.85 9.78
N ARG A 183 4.81 1.63 8.81
CA ARG A 183 4.76 0.39 8.03
C ARG A 183 5.86 0.32 6.97
N LEU A 184 6.26 1.46 6.45
CA LEU A 184 7.35 1.55 5.47
C LEU A 184 8.73 1.49 6.11
N MET A 185 8.88 1.88 7.37
CA MET A 185 10.17 1.79 8.08
C MET A 185 10.65 0.35 8.15
N LEU A 186 11.95 0.18 7.97
CA LEU A 186 12.61 -1.11 8.12
C LEU A 186 12.86 -1.42 9.59
N ASP A 187 12.68 -2.67 9.98
CA ASP A 187 13.10 -3.18 11.29
C ASP A 187 14.62 -3.41 11.34
N ASP A 188 15.12 -3.89 12.48
CA ASP A 188 16.54 -4.15 12.71
C ASP A 188 17.13 -5.22 11.75
N TYR A 189 16.27 -5.99 11.10
CA TYR A 189 16.64 -7.01 10.11
C TYR A 189 16.51 -6.51 8.66
N GLY A 190 16.18 -5.22 8.46
CA GLY A 190 15.98 -4.63 7.15
C GLY A 190 14.67 -5.02 6.46
N SER A 191 13.67 -5.46 7.23
CA SER A 191 12.36 -5.88 6.70
C SER A 191 11.29 -4.85 6.99
N PRO A 192 10.45 -4.46 5.99
CA PRO A 192 9.33 -3.56 6.20
C PRO A 192 8.11 -4.33 6.72
N ARG A 193 7.20 -3.63 7.38
CA ARG A 193 5.92 -4.19 7.84
C ARG A 193 4.79 -4.09 6.80
N ILE A 194 5.13 -3.69 5.58
CA ILE A 194 4.22 -3.65 4.44
C ILE A 194 4.97 -3.99 3.17
N LYS A 195 4.37 -4.82 2.33
CA LYS A 195 4.87 -5.17 1.00
C LYS A 195 3.76 -5.02 -0.03
N PHE A 196 4.14 -4.67 -1.24
CA PHE A 196 3.25 -4.46 -2.36
C PHE A 196 3.61 -5.45 -3.47
N PHE A 197 2.62 -6.10 -4.05
CA PHE A 197 2.86 -6.84 -5.28
C PHE A 197 3.10 -5.86 -6.43
N ASN A 198 4.03 -6.18 -7.31
CA ASN A 198 4.37 -5.33 -8.47
C ASN A 198 3.18 -5.12 -9.43
N THR A 199 2.14 -5.95 -9.32
CA THR A 199 0.87 -5.83 -10.02
C THR A 199 -0.01 -4.69 -9.50
N CYS A 200 0.23 -4.18 -8.28
CA CYS A 200 -0.44 -3.02 -7.70
C CYS A 200 0.22 -1.73 -8.22
N THR A 201 0.11 -1.50 -9.52
CA THR A 201 0.93 -0.53 -10.26
C THR A 201 0.71 0.92 -9.85
N ASN A 202 -0.53 1.30 -9.46
CA ASN A 202 -0.83 2.69 -9.11
C ASN A 202 -0.32 3.04 -7.72
N ILE A 203 -0.54 2.21 -6.68
CA ILE A 203 0.01 2.49 -5.35
C ILE A 203 1.55 2.49 -5.39
N VAL A 204 2.17 1.55 -6.11
CA VAL A 204 3.64 1.48 -6.28
C VAL A 204 4.20 2.70 -7.01
N ARG A 205 3.43 3.30 -7.93
CA ARG A 205 3.83 4.49 -8.69
C ARG A 205 3.60 5.79 -7.90
N THR A 206 2.45 5.91 -7.22
CA THR A 206 2.04 7.18 -6.62
C THR A 206 2.61 7.40 -5.22
N LEU A 207 2.72 6.34 -4.41
CA LEU A 207 3.16 6.46 -3.02
C LEU A 207 4.54 7.13 -2.86
N PRO A 208 5.59 6.78 -3.62
CA PRO A 208 6.90 7.40 -3.50
C PRO A 208 6.97 8.83 -4.07
N THR A 209 5.96 9.25 -4.83
CA THR A 209 5.97 10.56 -5.51
C THR A 209 4.97 11.56 -4.94
N ILE A 210 4.10 11.14 -4.03
CA ILE A 210 3.10 12.03 -3.43
C ILE A 210 3.81 13.11 -2.60
N PRO A 211 3.57 14.42 -2.91
CA PRO A 211 4.27 15.49 -2.22
C PRO A 211 3.64 15.82 -0.87
N LEU A 212 4.43 16.44 0.01
CA LEU A 212 3.92 17.10 1.19
C LEU A 212 3.06 18.31 0.80
N SER A 213 2.04 18.58 1.58
CA SER A 213 1.20 19.77 1.40
C SER A 213 2.02 21.05 1.63
N LYS A 214 1.88 22.02 0.73
CA LYS A 214 2.55 23.33 0.85
C LYS A 214 2.00 24.19 2.00
N THR A 215 0.77 23.91 2.42
CA THR A 215 0.08 24.66 3.49
C THR A 215 0.14 23.98 4.84
N ASN A 216 0.34 22.66 4.85
CA ASN A 216 0.47 21.84 6.05
C ASN A 216 1.52 20.76 5.81
N SER A 217 2.77 21.01 6.18
CA SER A 217 3.89 20.08 5.98
C SER A 217 3.72 18.74 6.72
N GLU A 218 2.75 18.64 7.61
CA GLU A 218 2.44 17.40 8.33
C GLU A 218 1.48 16.47 7.53
N ASP A 219 0.87 16.95 6.44
CA ASP A 219 -0.03 16.17 5.58
C ASP A 219 0.50 16.07 4.14
N VAL A 220 -0.07 15.19 3.35
CA VAL A 220 0.18 15.10 1.91
C VAL A 220 -0.61 16.16 1.15
N ASP A 221 -0.17 16.51 -0.06
CA ASP A 221 -0.91 17.41 -0.94
C ASP A 221 -2.13 16.69 -1.53
N THR A 222 -3.33 17.06 -1.08
CA THR A 222 -4.61 16.51 -1.55
C THR A 222 -4.97 16.89 -2.98
N LYS A 223 -4.19 17.74 -3.63
CA LYS A 223 -4.33 18.06 -5.06
C LYS A 223 -3.53 17.11 -5.94
N ALA A 224 -2.63 16.35 -5.33
CA ALA A 224 -1.88 15.29 -6.02
C ALA A 224 -2.75 14.05 -6.25
N GLU A 225 -2.21 13.06 -6.93
CA GLU A 225 -2.87 11.76 -7.14
C GLU A 225 -2.77 10.92 -5.86
N ASP A 226 -3.64 11.18 -4.88
CA ASP A 226 -3.59 10.60 -3.54
C ASP A 226 -4.55 9.42 -3.31
N HIS A 227 -5.35 9.03 -4.31
CA HIS A 227 -6.41 8.01 -4.17
C HIS A 227 -5.91 6.66 -3.63
N ALA A 228 -4.77 6.19 -4.14
CA ALA A 228 -4.20 4.93 -3.67
C ALA A 228 -3.64 5.04 -2.25
N TYR A 229 -3.03 6.18 -1.91
CA TYR A 229 -2.59 6.49 -0.56
C TYR A 229 -3.77 6.59 0.41
N ASP A 230 -4.85 7.29 0.04
CA ASP A 230 -6.04 7.43 0.88
C ASP A 230 -6.71 6.07 1.14
N SER A 231 -6.83 5.23 0.12
CA SER A 231 -7.30 3.85 0.30
C SER A 231 -6.42 3.07 1.28
N LEU A 232 -5.08 3.14 1.14
CA LEU A 232 -4.14 2.50 2.07
C LEU A 232 -4.30 3.05 3.49
N ARG A 233 -4.38 4.35 3.64
CA ARG A 233 -4.54 5.05 4.92
C ARG A 233 -5.82 4.61 5.63
N TYR A 234 -6.95 4.53 4.91
CA TYR A 234 -8.22 4.05 5.48
C TYR A 234 -8.10 2.62 6.03
N MET A 235 -7.44 1.74 5.27
CA MET A 235 -7.17 0.37 5.70
C MET A 235 -6.38 0.32 7.02
N LEU A 236 -5.28 1.07 7.08
CA LEU A 236 -4.38 1.06 8.23
C LEU A 236 -5.03 1.63 9.49
N MET A 237 -5.74 2.75 9.37
CA MET A 237 -6.38 3.43 10.50
C MET A 237 -7.53 2.63 11.09
N THR A 238 -8.37 2.03 10.26
CA THR A 238 -9.50 1.25 10.74
C THR A 238 -9.04 -0.04 11.42
N ARG A 239 -7.95 -0.64 10.94
CA ARG A 239 -7.35 -1.82 11.55
C ARG A 239 -6.80 -1.54 12.96
N GLN A 240 -6.23 -0.37 13.21
CA GLN A 240 -5.77 0.01 14.56
C GLN A 240 -6.92 0.01 15.57
N SER A 241 -8.08 0.51 15.18
CA SER A 241 -9.28 0.54 16.02
C SER A 241 -9.79 -0.87 16.38
N MET A 242 -9.44 -1.87 15.57
CA MET A 242 -9.90 -3.25 15.76
C MET A 242 -8.93 -4.16 16.51
N LYS A 243 -7.72 -3.71 16.86
CA LYS A 243 -6.74 -4.53 17.59
C LYS A 243 -7.31 -5.15 18.87
N GLY A 244 -8.21 -4.45 19.59
CA GLY A 244 -8.91 -4.98 20.75
C GLY A 244 -9.89 -6.12 20.45
N ASN A 245 -10.49 -6.13 19.26
CA ASN A 245 -11.49 -7.13 18.86
C ASN A 245 -10.86 -8.37 18.24
N LEU A 246 -9.70 -8.25 17.57
CA LEU A 246 -8.98 -9.39 16.99
C LEU A 246 -8.43 -10.33 18.08
N HIS A 247 -8.05 -9.80 19.23
CA HIS A 247 -7.64 -10.60 20.39
C HIS A 247 -8.79 -11.47 20.93
N ASN A 248 -10.03 -10.96 20.84
CA ASN A 248 -11.24 -11.67 21.29
C ASN A 248 -11.73 -12.75 20.29
N LEU A 249 -11.23 -12.76 19.05
CA LEU A 249 -11.62 -13.72 18.02
C LEU A 249 -10.75 -15.00 18.00
N GLY A 250 -9.96 -15.23 19.06
CA GLY A 250 -9.24 -16.50 19.25
C GLY A 250 -7.92 -16.61 18.49
N PHE A 251 -7.41 -15.51 17.93
CA PHE A 251 -6.02 -15.44 17.48
C PHE A 251 -5.11 -15.32 18.71
N ARG A 252 -4.99 -16.40 19.47
CA ARG A 252 -3.94 -16.50 20.48
C ARG A 252 -2.60 -16.53 19.74
N HIS A 253 -1.78 -15.52 19.97
CA HIS A 253 -0.33 -15.67 19.84
C HIS A 253 0.03 -16.96 20.58
N LYS A 254 0.60 -17.91 19.87
CA LYS A 254 1.32 -19.00 20.52
C LYS A 254 2.66 -18.47 20.99
N ASP A 255 2.63 -17.57 21.98
CA ASP A 255 3.75 -17.33 22.86
C ASP A 255 3.76 -18.44 23.93
N ASN A 256 3.82 -19.68 23.47
CA ASN A 256 4.17 -20.81 24.30
C ASN A 256 5.47 -21.39 23.73
N TYR A 257 6.57 -20.65 23.92
CA TYR A 257 7.81 -21.34 24.22
C TYR A 257 7.67 -21.83 25.66
N GLU A 258 6.99 -22.94 25.85
CA GLU A 258 7.29 -23.81 26.99
C GLU A 258 8.74 -24.28 26.77
N VAL A 259 9.64 -23.70 27.56
CA VAL A 259 10.95 -24.28 27.79
C VAL A 259 10.69 -25.63 28.46
N GLN A 260 10.55 -26.69 27.65
CA GLN A 260 10.74 -28.06 28.13
C GLN A 260 12.24 -28.23 28.32
N ASP A 261 12.75 -27.86 29.46
CA ASP A 261 13.87 -28.53 30.09
C ASP A 261 13.95 -28.14 31.57
N SER A 262 13.20 -28.87 32.38
CA SER A 262 13.41 -28.95 33.81
C SER A 262 14.15 -30.23 34.15
N THR A 263 15.33 -30.45 33.58
CA THR A 263 16.17 -31.58 33.96
C THR A 263 17.63 -31.15 33.95
N PHE A 264 17.99 -30.37 34.95
CA PHE A 264 19.29 -30.48 35.62
C PHE A 264 19.13 -29.98 37.04
N GLY A 265 18.81 -30.90 37.93
CA GLY A 265 19.06 -30.73 39.34
C GLY A 265 20.56 -30.87 39.61
N TYR A 266 21.10 -29.86 40.25
CA TYR A 266 21.99 -29.88 41.39
C TYR A 266 22.04 -28.47 41.95
#